data_078c5afc17d1b8856e5591d764aba395
#
_entry.id   078c5afc17d1b8856e5591d764aba395
#
_cell.length_a   1.000
_cell.length_b   1.000
_cell.length_c   1.000
_cell.angle_alpha   90.00
_cell.angle_beta   90.00
_cell.angle_gamma   90.00
#
_symmetry.space_group_name_H-M   'P 1'
#
loop_
_entity.id
_entity.type
_entity.pdbx_description
1 polymer ?
#
loop_
_entity_poly.entity_id
_entity_poly.type
_entity_poly.pdbx_seq_one_letter_code
_entity_poly.pdbx_strand_id
1 'polypeptide(L)'
;MRLFHFVSIVSLFTIMTMVSSVSAEEQYLEFLQGLRDKNYHDTALQYLDQIAADKATPKEIQELIPFERAMTLMMFSRTQTQPEEQEETLNLALAQLALFTKQYPNHPMAGTANTERGKIILEKAEVEGRKAQSPAEQNNKKAHQEAARKLVAQARDIFQKAYNLHEKTWKSFPATFIDKQKEPERYEARAKAEIQFMSAQLDLAQCTYAEAQTYDPGSADFNRLLKKAAEEYAKIHERYRSQVGGLYARMWQGKCFEEQGELGQALGIYNELLGHPGKSSAIKGLKDNCLQFRLICLNDEKKKDYQLVINEAEEWLKDNRSRSRTAIGQGITWELARAQEALANQESTKKGDQDRILRQALANARFVNAFRGKYRDVSRLMVGRINAKIQGNSGGDPQDFATAYGLGQDRNKQTKTLKDKLAAAKTPADKKKAQVELTQFMEETARILRIALKLADNKTDPKELDHARFLLSYTYYNLRRSYECAILAEFVAKSDDKVNGGMSLDAAYLALAGYLQAYNDSPK
;
A
#
# COMPACT_ATOMS: atom_id res chain seq x y z
N MET A 1 9.44 0.16 -7.90
CA MET A 1 8.93 0.56 -6.59
C MET A 1 8.06 -0.59 -6.09
N ARG A 2 8.61 -1.46 -5.24
CA ARG A 2 7.84 -2.56 -4.63
C ARG A 2 6.96 -1.94 -3.55
N LEU A 3 5.65 -1.95 -3.77
CA LEU A 3 4.66 -1.50 -2.80
C LEU A 3 4.54 -2.57 -1.70
N PHE A 4 4.74 -2.17 -0.45
CA PHE A 4 4.50 -3.03 0.70
C PHE A 4 3.05 -3.56 0.67
N HIS A 5 2.90 -4.86 0.72
CA HIS A 5 1.62 -5.53 0.78
C HIS A 5 1.40 -6.03 2.19
N PHE A 6 0.97 -5.13 3.09
CA PHE A 6 0.38 -5.55 4.34
C PHE A 6 -1.10 -5.85 4.09
N VAL A 7 -1.43 -7.11 3.97
CA VAL A 7 -2.80 -7.56 4.16
C VAL A 7 -2.93 -7.85 5.64
N SER A 8 -3.52 -6.91 6.38
CA SER A 8 -3.93 -7.19 7.74
C SER A 8 -4.76 -8.46 7.72
N ILE A 9 -4.37 -9.43 8.53
CA ILE A 9 -5.23 -10.57 8.85
C ILE A 9 -6.48 -9.93 9.47
N VAL A 10 -7.53 -9.82 8.67
CA VAL A 10 -8.85 -9.44 9.17
C VAL A 10 -9.14 -10.44 10.26
N SER A 11 -9.35 -9.95 11.47
CA SER A 11 -9.77 -10.77 12.61
C SER A 11 -10.97 -11.58 12.17
N LEU A 12 -10.77 -12.85 11.85
CA LEU A 12 -11.83 -13.77 11.51
C LEU A 12 -12.53 -14.17 12.82
N PHE A 13 -13.24 -13.20 13.41
CA PHE A 13 -14.25 -13.52 14.38
C PHE A 13 -15.45 -14.07 13.60
N THR A 14 -15.45 -15.37 13.39
CA THR A 14 -16.66 -16.10 13.05
C THR A 14 -17.54 -16.02 14.29
N ILE A 15 -18.45 -15.04 14.32
CA ILE A 15 -19.60 -15.08 15.21
C ILE A 15 -20.39 -16.31 14.80
N MET A 16 -20.28 -17.36 15.61
CA MET A 16 -21.10 -18.53 15.52
C MET A 16 -22.52 -18.08 15.89
N THR A 17 -23.37 -17.92 14.89
CA THR A 17 -24.78 -17.56 15.05
C THR A 17 -25.49 -18.67 15.85
N MET A 18 -25.58 -18.48 17.14
CA MET A 18 -26.69 -19.06 17.88
C MET A 18 -27.94 -18.26 17.50
N VAL A 19 -28.93 -18.93 16.97
CA VAL A 19 -30.28 -18.37 16.80
C VAL A 19 -30.87 -18.16 18.20
N SER A 20 -30.64 -16.96 18.70
CA SER A 20 -31.30 -16.43 19.90
C SER A 20 -31.69 -15.01 19.54
N SER A 21 -32.87 -14.57 19.95
CA SER A 21 -33.44 -13.24 19.77
C SER A 21 -32.40 -12.16 19.54
N VAL A 22 -32.43 -11.53 18.36
CA VAL A 22 -31.57 -10.40 18.01
C VAL A 22 -31.69 -9.38 19.15
N SER A 23 -30.62 -9.24 19.94
CA SER A 23 -30.60 -8.28 21.03
C SER A 23 -30.40 -6.88 20.44
N ALA A 24 -30.88 -5.83 21.12
CA ALA A 24 -30.63 -4.45 20.70
C ALA A 24 -29.12 -4.16 20.49
N GLU A 25 -28.27 -4.87 21.22
CA GLU A 25 -26.80 -4.84 21.14
C GLU A 25 -26.28 -5.20 19.75
N GLU A 26 -26.82 -6.26 19.14
CA GLU A 26 -26.43 -6.74 17.81
C GLU A 26 -26.71 -5.69 16.74
N GLN A 27 -27.82 -4.93 16.84
CA GLN A 27 -28.19 -3.88 15.89
C GLN A 27 -27.20 -2.69 15.88
N TYR A 28 -26.69 -2.25 17.04
CA TYR A 28 -25.70 -1.14 17.12
C TYR A 28 -24.40 -1.53 16.43
N LEU A 29 -23.88 -2.71 16.69
CA LEU A 29 -22.61 -3.19 16.16
C LEU A 29 -22.71 -3.56 14.67
N GLU A 30 -23.84 -4.15 14.23
CA GLU A 30 -24.09 -4.43 12.80
C GLU A 30 -24.16 -3.15 11.97
N PHE A 31 -24.85 -2.11 12.47
CA PHE A 31 -24.91 -0.83 11.76
C PHE A 31 -23.53 -0.18 11.65
N LEU A 32 -22.76 -0.18 12.75
CA LEU A 32 -21.38 0.32 12.77
C LEU A 32 -20.50 -0.44 11.78
N GLN A 33 -20.60 -1.78 11.75
CA GLN A 33 -19.86 -2.61 10.82
C GLN A 33 -20.26 -2.32 9.36
N GLY A 34 -21.55 -2.12 9.10
CA GLY A 34 -22.06 -1.73 7.79
C GLY A 34 -21.50 -0.39 7.27
N LEU A 35 -21.28 0.58 8.17
CA LEU A 35 -20.62 1.85 7.83
C LEU A 35 -19.13 1.64 7.49
N ARG A 36 -18.43 0.83 8.28
CA ARG A 36 -17.02 0.49 8.05
C ARG A 36 -16.80 -0.23 6.72
N ASP A 37 -17.65 -1.20 6.40
CA ASP A 37 -17.58 -1.99 5.17
C ASP A 37 -17.74 -1.12 3.91
N LYS A 38 -18.44 0.00 4.05
CA LYS A 38 -18.61 1.00 2.98
C LYS A 38 -17.55 2.11 3.00
N ASN A 39 -16.56 2.03 3.90
CA ASN A 39 -15.54 3.06 4.13
C ASN A 39 -16.12 4.42 4.59
N TYR A 40 -17.28 4.45 5.25
CA TYR A 40 -17.88 5.65 5.83
C TYR A 40 -17.35 5.87 7.25
N HIS A 41 -16.02 5.96 7.39
CA HIS A 41 -15.36 6.00 8.71
C HIS A 41 -15.70 7.25 9.50
N ASP A 42 -15.79 8.43 8.85
CA ASP A 42 -16.21 9.68 9.50
C ASP A 42 -17.62 9.55 10.09
N THR A 43 -18.56 8.98 9.32
CA THR A 43 -19.93 8.72 9.77
C THR A 43 -19.96 7.69 10.90
N ALA A 44 -19.11 6.67 10.83
CA ALA A 44 -18.98 5.66 11.89
C ALA A 44 -18.48 6.29 13.20
N LEU A 45 -17.51 7.22 13.14
CA LEU A 45 -17.05 7.96 14.32
C LEU A 45 -18.12 8.88 14.88
N GLN A 46 -18.86 9.62 14.04
CA GLN A 46 -20.01 10.43 14.45
C GLN A 46 -21.11 9.59 15.11
N TYR A 47 -21.40 8.40 14.54
CA TYR A 47 -22.35 7.48 15.14
C TYR A 47 -21.90 7.01 16.54
N LEU A 48 -20.61 6.70 16.72
CA LEU A 48 -20.06 6.37 18.04
C LEU A 48 -20.17 7.54 19.03
N ASP A 49 -20.05 8.80 18.57
CA ASP A 49 -20.28 9.99 19.41
C ASP A 49 -21.76 10.10 19.82
N GLN A 50 -22.69 9.84 18.90
CA GLN A 50 -24.14 9.88 19.17
C GLN A 50 -24.55 8.84 20.22
N ILE A 51 -24.16 7.58 20.03
CA ILE A 51 -24.50 6.52 20.99
C ILE A 51 -23.78 6.68 22.33
N ALA A 52 -22.61 7.31 22.38
CA ALA A 52 -21.93 7.64 23.62
C ALA A 52 -22.69 8.71 24.45
N ALA A 53 -23.34 9.65 23.77
CA ALA A 53 -24.11 10.72 24.39
C ALA A 53 -25.55 10.30 24.77
N ASP A 54 -26.07 9.26 24.14
CA ASP A 54 -27.43 8.79 24.35
C ASP A 54 -27.52 7.91 25.62
N LYS A 55 -28.30 8.37 26.60
CA LYS A 55 -28.57 7.66 27.87
C LYS A 55 -29.37 6.38 27.68
N ALA A 56 -30.03 6.20 26.53
CA ALA A 56 -30.79 4.99 26.22
C ALA A 56 -29.89 3.87 25.67
N THR A 57 -28.63 4.18 25.30
CA THR A 57 -27.68 3.17 24.83
C THR A 57 -27.38 2.14 25.93
N PRO A 58 -27.52 0.83 25.66
CA PRO A 58 -27.23 -0.22 26.63
C PRO A 58 -25.82 -0.08 27.22
N LYS A 59 -25.67 -0.41 28.50
CA LYS A 59 -24.39 -0.30 29.22
C LYS A 59 -23.28 -1.10 28.56
N GLU A 60 -23.60 -2.29 28.08
CA GLU A 60 -22.69 -3.20 27.39
C GLU A 60 -22.11 -2.57 26.12
N ILE A 61 -22.93 -1.82 25.36
CA ILE A 61 -22.49 -1.05 24.21
C ILE A 61 -21.65 0.17 24.65
N GLN A 62 -22.09 0.88 25.69
CA GLN A 62 -21.33 2.01 26.23
C GLN A 62 -19.90 1.61 26.62
N GLU A 63 -19.74 0.46 27.25
CA GLU A 63 -18.42 -0.08 27.63
C GLU A 63 -17.54 -0.39 26.41
N LEU A 64 -18.11 -0.80 25.27
CA LEU A 64 -17.39 -1.13 24.04
C LEU A 64 -17.02 0.10 23.19
N ILE A 65 -17.63 1.26 23.39
CA ILE A 65 -17.40 2.44 22.54
C ILE A 65 -15.91 2.78 22.34
N PRO A 66 -15.05 2.83 23.37
CA PRO A 66 -13.63 3.11 23.15
C PRO A 66 -12.93 2.05 22.29
N PHE A 67 -13.28 0.77 22.46
CA PHE A 67 -12.75 -0.32 21.65
C PHE A 67 -13.19 -0.17 20.18
N GLU A 68 -14.48 0.04 19.95
CA GLU A 68 -15.05 0.19 18.61
C GLU A 68 -14.53 1.46 17.90
N ARG A 69 -14.32 2.53 18.66
CA ARG A 69 -13.68 3.76 18.14
C ARG A 69 -12.25 3.48 17.67
N ALA A 70 -11.49 2.73 18.43
CA ALA A 70 -10.13 2.34 18.04
C ALA A 70 -10.12 1.51 16.75
N MET A 71 -11.04 0.55 16.61
CA MET A 71 -11.17 -0.25 15.39
C MET A 71 -11.56 0.60 14.17
N THR A 72 -12.48 1.56 14.36
CA THR A 72 -12.86 2.50 13.29
C THR A 72 -11.69 3.38 12.86
N LEU A 73 -10.94 3.94 13.82
CA LEU A 73 -9.75 4.75 13.55
C LEU A 73 -8.66 3.95 12.84
N MET A 74 -8.41 2.70 13.24
CA MET A 74 -7.47 1.81 12.55
C MET A 74 -7.88 1.57 11.09
N MET A 75 -9.16 1.33 10.82
CA MET A 75 -9.65 1.18 9.45
C MET A 75 -9.59 2.49 8.66
N PHE A 76 -9.86 3.62 9.31
CA PHE A 76 -9.78 4.95 8.71
C PHE A 76 -8.34 5.29 8.30
N SER A 77 -7.36 5.01 9.15
CA SER A 77 -5.95 5.27 8.84
C SER A 77 -5.50 4.62 7.51
N ARG A 78 -6.02 3.45 7.16
CA ARG A 78 -5.70 2.75 5.92
C ARG A 78 -6.23 3.44 4.65
N THR A 79 -7.17 4.37 4.78
CA THR A 79 -7.70 5.16 3.67
C THR A 79 -6.96 6.48 3.48
N GLN A 80 -6.10 6.86 4.41
CA GLN A 80 -5.28 8.06 4.34
C GLN A 80 -4.05 7.82 3.49
N THR A 81 -3.62 8.84 2.78
CA THR A 81 -2.48 8.74 1.85
C THR A 81 -1.21 9.35 2.45
N GLN A 82 -1.34 10.31 3.36
CA GLN A 82 -0.20 10.97 4.00
C GLN A 82 0.26 10.17 5.23
N PRO A 83 1.54 9.83 5.34
CA PRO A 83 2.07 9.07 6.47
C PRO A 83 1.82 9.75 7.83
N GLU A 84 1.89 11.07 7.87
CA GLU A 84 1.69 11.87 9.08
C GLU A 84 0.25 11.77 9.59
N GLU A 85 -0.74 11.91 8.69
CA GLU A 85 -2.17 11.74 9.03
C GLU A 85 -2.46 10.32 9.52
N GLN A 86 -1.86 9.32 8.86
CA GLN A 86 -1.99 7.93 9.27
C GLN A 86 -1.44 7.70 10.69
N GLU A 87 -0.24 8.23 10.96
CA GLU A 87 0.38 8.09 12.27
C GLU A 87 -0.46 8.76 13.37
N GLU A 88 -0.98 9.97 13.12
CA GLU A 88 -1.87 10.66 14.04
C GLU A 88 -3.13 9.83 14.34
N THR A 89 -3.78 9.32 13.31
CA THR A 89 -4.99 8.50 13.46
C THR A 89 -4.70 7.20 14.21
N LEU A 90 -3.57 6.54 13.95
CA LEU A 90 -3.15 5.35 14.68
C LEU A 90 -2.81 5.66 16.15
N ASN A 91 -2.26 6.83 16.45
CA ASN A 91 -2.05 7.28 17.83
C ASN A 91 -3.37 7.48 18.57
N LEU A 92 -4.38 8.07 17.91
CA LEU A 92 -5.73 8.18 18.48
C LEU A 92 -6.34 6.80 18.74
N ALA A 93 -6.17 5.85 17.83
CA ALA A 93 -6.64 4.47 18.03
C ALA A 93 -5.97 3.81 19.25
N LEU A 94 -4.65 3.96 19.41
CA LEU A 94 -3.91 3.45 20.57
C LEU A 94 -4.42 4.08 21.89
N ALA A 95 -4.72 5.38 21.89
CA ALA A 95 -5.26 6.08 23.06
C ALA A 95 -6.64 5.52 23.47
N GLN A 96 -7.50 5.21 22.48
CA GLN A 96 -8.80 4.59 22.74
C GLN A 96 -8.68 3.18 23.33
N LEU A 97 -7.77 2.34 22.85
CA LEU A 97 -7.52 1.01 23.44
C LEU A 97 -6.92 1.10 24.85
N ALA A 98 -6.06 2.09 25.09
CA ALA A 98 -5.53 2.35 26.43
C ALA A 98 -6.64 2.80 27.39
N LEU A 99 -7.54 3.65 26.92
CA LEU A 99 -8.74 4.09 27.67
C LEU A 99 -9.62 2.89 28.03
N PHE A 100 -9.94 2.05 27.03
CA PHE A 100 -10.76 0.84 27.23
C PHE A 100 -10.16 -0.10 28.28
N THR A 101 -8.88 -0.47 28.14
CA THR A 101 -8.22 -1.39 29.07
C THR A 101 -8.03 -0.81 30.47
N LYS A 102 -7.93 0.51 30.60
CA LYS A 102 -7.88 1.22 31.90
C LYS A 102 -9.25 1.25 32.59
N GLN A 103 -10.30 1.55 31.84
CA GLN A 103 -11.66 1.64 32.39
C GLN A 103 -12.27 0.28 32.68
N TYR A 104 -11.99 -0.71 31.84
CA TYR A 104 -12.59 -2.04 31.87
C TYR A 104 -11.54 -3.16 31.87
N PRO A 105 -10.66 -3.23 32.90
CA PRO A 105 -9.55 -4.20 32.91
C PRO A 105 -9.98 -5.65 32.94
N ASN A 106 -11.18 -5.94 33.46
CA ASN A 106 -11.74 -7.29 33.59
C ASN A 106 -12.78 -7.60 32.47
N HIS A 107 -12.95 -6.71 31.49
CA HIS A 107 -13.88 -6.95 30.38
C HIS A 107 -13.40 -8.14 29.54
N PRO A 108 -14.32 -9.01 29.04
CA PRO A 108 -13.94 -10.15 28.20
C PRO A 108 -13.08 -9.79 26.98
N MET A 109 -13.26 -8.58 26.44
CA MET A 109 -12.49 -8.04 25.30
C MET A 109 -11.13 -7.42 25.68
N ALA A 110 -10.75 -7.35 26.97
CA ALA A 110 -9.49 -6.71 27.38
C ALA A 110 -8.26 -7.41 26.77
N GLY A 111 -8.28 -8.75 26.67
CA GLY A 111 -7.24 -9.51 25.99
C GLY A 111 -7.17 -9.21 24.49
N THR A 112 -8.32 -9.12 23.83
CA THR A 112 -8.44 -8.74 22.42
C THR A 112 -7.91 -7.33 22.19
N ALA A 113 -8.28 -6.37 23.06
CA ALA A 113 -7.80 -4.99 22.97
C ALA A 113 -6.27 -4.89 23.02
N ASN A 114 -5.62 -5.71 23.85
CA ASN A 114 -4.15 -5.78 23.88
C ASN A 114 -3.57 -6.34 22.57
N THR A 115 -4.20 -7.37 21.99
CA THR A 115 -3.77 -7.91 20.69
C THR A 115 -3.95 -6.89 19.57
N GLU A 116 -5.10 -6.20 19.51
CA GLU A 116 -5.34 -5.12 18.53
C GLU A 116 -4.36 -3.95 18.71
N ARG A 117 -3.97 -3.63 19.95
CA ARG A 117 -2.89 -2.68 20.20
C ARG A 117 -1.58 -3.10 19.54
N GLY A 118 -1.21 -4.39 19.61
CA GLY A 118 -0.04 -4.92 18.92
C GLY A 118 -0.12 -4.74 17.40
N LYS A 119 -1.31 -5.00 16.81
CA LYS A 119 -1.55 -4.81 15.37
C LYS A 119 -1.43 -3.35 14.94
N ILE A 120 -2.00 -2.42 15.70
CA ILE A 120 -1.86 -0.98 15.43
C ILE A 120 -0.39 -0.55 15.49
N ILE A 121 0.39 -1.07 16.42
CA ILE A 121 1.83 -0.79 16.51
C ILE A 121 2.56 -1.33 15.27
N LEU A 122 2.19 -2.50 14.73
CA LEU A 122 2.74 -2.98 13.46
C LEU A 122 2.35 -2.08 12.28
N GLU A 123 1.14 -1.56 12.23
CA GLU A 123 0.74 -0.58 11.20
C GLU A 123 1.56 0.72 11.30
N LYS A 124 1.86 1.18 12.52
CA LYS A 124 2.80 2.31 12.69
C LYS A 124 4.20 1.98 12.18
N ALA A 125 4.69 0.75 12.40
CA ALA A 125 5.97 0.32 11.85
C ALA A 125 5.97 0.34 10.31
N GLU A 126 4.83 -0.01 9.69
CA GLU A 126 4.66 0.10 8.24
C GLU A 126 4.68 1.56 7.75
N VAL A 127 4.05 2.49 8.50
CA VAL A 127 4.11 3.93 8.19
C VAL A 127 5.57 4.41 8.18
N GLU A 128 6.35 4.06 9.21
CA GLU A 128 7.77 4.37 9.27
C GLU A 128 8.57 3.72 8.12
N GLY A 129 8.25 2.48 7.76
CA GLY A 129 8.85 1.80 6.60
C GLY A 129 8.57 2.54 5.27
N ARG A 130 7.38 3.11 5.09
CA ARG A 130 7.04 3.93 3.92
C ARG A 130 7.79 5.26 3.92
N LYS A 131 7.92 5.93 5.07
CA LYS A 131 8.75 7.13 5.21
C LYS A 131 10.20 6.83 4.81
N ALA A 132 10.77 5.72 5.28
CA ALA A 132 12.12 5.29 4.91
C ALA A 132 12.32 5.06 3.40
N GLN A 133 11.25 4.79 2.65
CA GLN A 133 11.30 4.59 1.19
C GLN A 133 10.94 5.86 0.40
N SER A 134 10.45 6.88 1.05
CA SER A 134 10.15 8.15 0.42
C SER A 134 11.44 8.82 -0.09
N PRO A 135 11.50 9.27 -1.34
CA PRO A 135 12.62 10.09 -1.81
C PRO A 135 12.85 11.34 -0.97
N ALA A 136 11.79 11.91 -0.40
CA ALA A 136 11.84 13.07 0.47
C ALA A 136 12.56 12.82 1.80
N GLU A 137 12.54 11.57 2.28
CA GLU A 137 13.09 11.17 3.59
C GLU A 137 14.41 10.38 3.48
N GLN A 138 15.11 10.46 2.33
CA GLN A 138 16.34 9.68 2.15
C GLN A 138 17.42 9.98 3.18
N ASN A 139 17.52 11.22 3.65
CA ASN A 139 18.47 11.62 4.70
C ASN A 139 18.13 11.00 6.06
N ASN A 140 16.86 10.73 6.31
CA ASN A 140 16.32 10.16 7.55
C ASN A 140 16.03 8.66 7.42
N LYS A 141 16.31 8.04 6.27
CA LYS A 141 15.99 6.65 5.97
C LYS A 141 16.38 5.68 7.09
N LYS A 142 17.62 5.78 7.59
CA LYS A 142 18.12 4.89 8.66
C LYS A 142 17.36 5.11 9.97
N ALA A 143 17.02 6.35 10.30
CA ALA A 143 16.25 6.67 11.50
C ALA A 143 14.83 6.08 11.44
N HIS A 144 14.15 6.20 10.29
CA HIS A 144 12.85 5.59 10.07
C HIS A 144 12.90 4.05 10.10
N GLN A 145 13.90 3.44 9.49
CA GLN A 145 14.11 1.98 9.57
C GLN A 145 14.31 1.51 11.01
N GLU A 146 15.06 2.27 11.82
CA GLU A 146 15.30 1.94 13.23
C GLU A 146 14.03 2.16 14.07
N ALA A 147 13.29 3.24 13.84
CA ALA A 147 11.99 3.48 14.47
C ALA A 147 11.00 2.34 14.16
N ALA A 148 10.92 1.90 12.90
CA ALA A 148 10.09 0.77 12.51
C ALA A 148 10.50 -0.52 13.26
N ARG A 149 11.80 -0.83 13.37
CA ARG A 149 12.28 -2.01 14.15
C ARG A 149 11.89 -1.94 15.61
N LYS A 150 11.99 -0.77 16.24
CA LYS A 150 11.56 -0.58 17.64
C LYS A 150 10.06 -0.85 17.82
N LEU A 151 9.24 -0.37 16.88
CA LEU A 151 7.80 -0.64 16.89
C LEU A 151 7.49 -2.13 16.70
N VAL A 152 8.17 -2.81 15.76
CA VAL A 152 8.01 -4.26 15.59
C VAL A 152 8.39 -5.02 16.84
N ALA A 153 9.47 -4.63 17.53
CA ALA A 153 9.88 -5.25 18.80
C ALA A 153 8.81 -5.04 19.89
N GLN A 154 8.22 -3.84 20.00
CA GLN A 154 7.13 -3.58 20.95
C GLN A 154 5.88 -4.45 20.66
N ALA A 155 5.50 -4.58 19.38
CA ALA A 155 4.39 -5.45 19.00
C ALA A 155 4.68 -6.92 19.31
N ARG A 156 5.89 -7.38 19.04
CA ARG A 156 6.35 -8.75 19.34
C ARG A 156 6.24 -9.06 20.84
N ASP A 157 6.60 -8.14 21.72
CA ASP A 157 6.47 -8.34 23.18
C ASP A 157 5.01 -8.52 23.60
N ILE A 158 4.10 -7.78 22.99
CA ILE A 158 2.66 -7.92 23.24
C ILE A 158 2.17 -9.30 22.78
N PHE A 159 2.50 -9.67 21.54
CA PHE A 159 2.07 -10.96 20.99
C PHE A 159 2.73 -12.16 21.66
N GLN A 160 3.96 -12.03 22.16
CA GLN A 160 4.62 -13.08 22.94
C GLN A 160 3.89 -13.35 24.27
N LYS A 161 3.39 -12.29 24.92
CA LYS A 161 2.57 -12.45 26.13
C LYS A 161 1.24 -13.15 25.82
N ALA A 162 0.58 -12.74 24.73
CA ALA A 162 -0.64 -13.39 24.26
C ALA A 162 -0.40 -14.86 23.87
N TYR A 163 0.68 -15.14 23.16
CA TYR A 163 1.10 -16.50 22.82
C TYR A 163 1.27 -17.39 24.07
N ASN A 164 2.03 -16.92 25.06
CA ASN A 164 2.30 -17.68 26.29
C ASN A 164 0.98 -17.98 27.05
N LEU A 165 0.07 -17.01 27.11
CA LEU A 165 -1.24 -17.18 27.74
C LEU A 165 -2.11 -18.21 27.00
N HIS A 166 -2.22 -18.06 25.68
CA HIS A 166 -3.05 -18.94 24.86
C HIS A 166 -2.46 -20.35 24.74
N GLU A 167 -1.13 -20.48 24.70
CA GLU A 167 -0.46 -21.77 24.77
C GLU A 167 -0.79 -22.51 26.08
N LYS A 168 -0.68 -21.79 27.22
CA LYS A 168 -1.01 -22.36 28.54
C LYS A 168 -2.48 -22.80 28.60
N THR A 169 -3.38 -21.94 28.11
CA THR A 169 -4.82 -22.24 28.08
C THR A 169 -5.11 -23.45 27.20
N TRP A 170 -4.54 -23.51 25.98
CA TRP A 170 -4.73 -24.65 25.09
C TRP A 170 -4.16 -25.95 25.66
N LYS A 171 -2.97 -25.92 26.28
CA LYS A 171 -2.33 -27.07 26.92
C LYS A 171 -3.07 -27.54 28.18
N SER A 172 -3.97 -26.76 28.76
CA SER A 172 -4.78 -27.18 29.91
C SER A 172 -5.89 -28.18 29.53
N PHE A 173 -6.22 -28.27 28.24
CA PHE A 173 -7.16 -29.27 27.75
C PHE A 173 -6.45 -30.62 27.52
N PRO A 174 -7.16 -31.76 27.76
CA PRO A 174 -6.59 -33.07 27.52
C PRO A 174 -6.28 -33.28 26.03
N ALA A 175 -5.21 -34.02 25.74
CA ALA A 175 -4.88 -34.44 24.38
C ALA A 175 -5.90 -35.42 23.78
N THR A 176 -6.69 -36.07 24.64
CA THR A 176 -7.73 -37.04 24.27
C THR A 176 -8.92 -36.37 23.60
N PHE A 177 -9.70 -37.15 22.86
CA PHE A 177 -10.95 -36.72 22.23
C PHE A 177 -11.95 -36.24 23.30
N ILE A 178 -12.56 -35.08 23.04
CA ILE A 178 -13.70 -34.56 23.81
C ILE A 178 -14.96 -34.77 22.96
N ASP A 179 -15.91 -35.50 23.50
CA ASP A 179 -17.17 -35.82 22.82
C ASP A 179 -18.06 -34.56 22.80
N LYS A 180 -18.31 -34.03 21.61
CA LYS A 180 -19.16 -32.84 21.43
C LYS A 180 -20.57 -33.01 21.94
N GLN A 181 -21.11 -34.23 21.91
CA GLN A 181 -22.50 -34.48 22.38
C GLN A 181 -22.57 -34.60 23.90
N LYS A 182 -21.53 -35.13 24.54
CA LYS A 182 -21.49 -35.34 25.98
C LYS A 182 -20.96 -34.15 26.76
N GLU A 183 -19.99 -33.42 26.18
CA GLU A 183 -19.29 -32.28 26.80
C GLU A 183 -19.24 -31.07 25.84
N PRO A 184 -20.40 -30.54 25.38
CA PRO A 184 -20.42 -29.50 24.34
C PRO A 184 -19.67 -28.25 24.75
N GLU A 185 -19.85 -27.75 25.95
CA GLU A 185 -19.14 -26.55 26.45
C GLU A 185 -17.63 -26.73 26.49
N ARG A 186 -17.17 -27.88 26.95
CA ARG A 186 -15.74 -28.20 27.00
C ARG A 186 -15.11 -28.36 25.60
N TYR A 187 -15.87 -28.93 24.68
CA TYR A 187 -15.48 -29.04 23.28
C TYR A 187 -15.33 -27.67 22.65
N GLU A 188 -16.28 -26.76 22.84
CA GLU A 188 -16.26 -25.41 22.32
C GLU A 188 -15.13 -24.57 22.96
N ALA A 189 -14.95 -24.69 24.28
CA ALA A 189 -13.85 -24.01 25.00
C ALA A 189 -12.47 -24.44 24.47
N ARG A 190 -12.26 -25.74 24.21
CA ARG A 190 -11.03 -26.25 23.60
C ARG A 190 -10.85 -25.73 22.19
N ALA A 191 -11.88 -25.77 21.35
CA ALA A 191 -11.82 -25.25 19.98
C ALA A 191 -11.48 -23.74 19.95
N LYS A 192 -12.09 -22.96 20.84
CA LYS A 192 -11.79 -21.54 21.03
C LYS A 192 -10.33 -21.32 21.44
N ALA A 193 -9.84 -22.08 22.43
CA ALA A 193 -8.45 -21.99 22.89
C ALA A 193 -7.46 -22.34 21.78
N GLU A 194 -7.76 -23.33 20.94
CA GLU A 194 -6.92 -23.71 19.79
C GLU A 194 -6.86 -22.59 18.74
N ILE A 195 -7.99 -21.96 18.40
CA ILE A 195 -8.07 -20.83 17.48
C ILE A 195 -7.25 -19.64 18.01
N GLN A 196 -7.38 -19.32 19.30
CA GLN A 196 -6.63 -18.23 19.94
C GLN A 196 -5.12 -18.50 19.93
N PHE A 197 -4.72 -19.74 20.18
CA PHE A 197 -3.31 -20.11 20.14
C PHE A 197 -2.73 -20.08 18.71
N MET A 198 -3.49 -20.54 17.73
CA MET A 198 -3.14 -20.42 16.31
C MET A 198 -3.00 -18.95 15.89
N SER A 199 -3.95 -18.09 16.28
CA SER A 199 -3.89 -16.66 15.99
C SER A 199 -2.65 -15.99 16.57
N ALA A 200 -2.29 -16.33 17.81
CA ALA A 200 -1.08 -15.79 18.43
C ALA A 200 0.22 -16.25 17.73
N GLN A 201 0.25 -17.46 17.19
CA GLN A 201 1.37 -17.92 16.35
C GLN A 201 1.46 -17.11 15.04
N LEU A 202 0.31 -16.83 14.39
CA LEU A 202 0.26 -15.99 13.20
C LEU A 202 0.75 -14.57 13.47
N ASP A 203 0.35 -13.96 14.58
CA ASP A 203 0.77 -12.61 14.98
C ASP A 203 2.29 -12.54 15.20
N LEU A 204 2.91 -13.57 15.79
CA LEU A 204 4.36 -13.64 15.95
C LEU A 204 5.09 -13.82 14.61
N ALA A 205 4.60 -14.69 13.72
CA ALA A 205 5.16 -14.85 12.38
C ALA A 205 5.04 -13.55 11.57
N GLN A 206 3.93 -12.81 11.75
CA GLN A 206 3.73 -11.50 11.14
C GLN A 206 4.77 -10.49 11.64
N CYS A 207 5.18 -10.52 12.92
CA CYS A 207 6.27 -9.69 13.40
C CYS A 207 7.60 -10.01 12.68
N THR A 208 7.88 -11.28 12.41
CA THR A 208 9.12 -11.67 11.69
C THR A 208 9.09 -11.16 10.25
N TYR A 209 7.93 -11.26 9.58
CA TYR A 209 7.74 -10.68 8.25
C TYR A 209 7.86 -9.14 8.28
N ALA A 210 7.20 -8.47 9.24
CA ALA A 210 7.25 -7.02 9.38
C ALA A 210 8.68 -6.52 9.68
N GLU A 211 9.46 -7.26 10.48
CA GLU A 211 10.86 -6.95 10.74
C GLU A 211 11.69 -7.00 9.45
N ALA A 212 11.47 -7.99 8.57
CA ALA A 212 12.13 -8.04 7.27
C ALA A 212 11.88 -6.75 6.47
N GLN A 213 10.64 -6.23 6.47
CA GLN A 213 10.27 -5.04 5.73
C GLN A 213 10.96 -3.75 6.22
N THR A 214 11.62 -3.77 7.38
CA THR A 214 12.40 -2.63 7.89
C THR A 214 13.81 -2.54 7.31
N TYR A 215 14.22 -3.51 6.51
CA TYR A 215 15.51 -3.56 5.81
C TYR A 215 15.35 -3.28 4.32
N ASP A 216 16.44 -2.93 3.68
CA ASP A 216 16.44 -2.71 2.23
C ASP A 216 16.11 -4.02 1.48
N PRO A 217 15.18 -3.97 0.51
CA PRO A 217 14.81 -5.14 -0.28
C PRO A 217 16.03 -5.79 -0.93
N GLY A 218 16.14 -7.11 -0.79
CA GLY A 218 17.26 -7.90 -1.31
C GLY A 218 18.53 -7.89 -0.44
N SER A 219 18.57 -7.12 0.66
CA SER A 219 19.69 -7.20 1.62
C SER A 219 19.76 -8.57 2.31
N ALA A 220 20.90 -8.89 2.89
CA ALA A 220 21.09 -10.16 3.60
C ALA A 220 20.10 -10.34 4.76
N ASP A 221 19.87 -9.30 5.56
CA ASP A 221 18.91 -9.34 6.68
C ASP A 221 17.47 -9.45 6.19
N PHE A 222 17.08 -8.71 5.13
CA PHE A 222 15.77 -8.84 4.51
C PHE A 222 15.49 -10.29 4.10
N ASN A 223 16.40 -10.91 3.34
CA ASN A 223 16.23 -12.28 2.86
C ASN A 223 16.25 -13.31 4.00
N ARG A 224 17.13 -13.14 4.99
CA ARG A 224 17.23 -14.01 6.17
C ARG A 224 15.92 -14.00 6.97
N LEU A 225 15.35 -12.83 7.21
CA LEU A 225 14.11 -12.68 7.98
C LEU A 225 12.90 -13.19 7.20
N LEU A 226 12.82 -12.95 5.88
CA LEU A 226 11.76 -13.53 5.06
C LEU A 226 11.80 -15.05 5.03
N LYS A 227 13.01 -15.64 4.94
CA LYS A 227 13.16 -17.09 5.03
C LYS A 227 12.67 -17.62 6.38
N LYS A 228 13.05 -16.96 7.48
CA LYS A 228 12.57 -17.30 8.82
C LYS A 228 11.06 -17.20 8.93
N ALA A 229 10.45 -16.11 8.43
CA ALA A 229 9.00 -15.95 8.42
C ALA A 229 8.30 -17.05 7.59
N ALA A 230 8.85 -17.41 6.42
CA ALA A 230 8.32 -18.50 5.60
C ALA A 230 8.33 -19.85 6.34
N GLU A 231 9.39 -20.15 7.11
CA GLU A 231 9.48 -21.34 7.95
C GLU A 231 8.49 -21.34 9.13
N GLU A 232 8.29 -20.18 9.76
CA GLU A 232 7.29 -19.99 10.82
C GLU A 232 5.87 -20.22 10.29
N TYR A 233 5.53 -19.61 9.16
CA TYR A 233 4.24 -19.83 8.48
C TYR A 233 4.04 -21.27 8.01
N ALA A 234 5.08 -21.93 7.51
CA ALA A 234 5.01 -23.34 7.11
C ALA A 234 4.63 -24.24 8.28
N LYS A 235 5.23 -24.06 9.45
CA LYS A 235 4.91 -24.82 10.68
C LYS A 235 3.45 -24.62 11.11
N ILE A 236 2.94 -23.38 11.02
CA ILE A 236 1.54 -23.09 11.34
C ILE A 236 0.63 -23.80 10.32
N HIS A 237 0.91 -23.69 9.02
CA HIS A 237 0.14 -24.38 8.00
C HIS A 237 0.15 -25.88 8.19
N GLU A 238 1.31 -26.47 8.46
CA GLU A 238 1.45 -27.91 8.66
C GLU A 238 0.56 -28.44 9.79
N ARG A 239 0.49 -27.67 10.89
CA ARG A 239 -0.33 -28.02 12.06
C ARG A 239 -1.82 -27.80 11.83
N TYR A 240 -2.21 -26.76 11.08
CA TYR A 240 -3.59 -26.30 10.96
C TYR A 240 -4.10 -26.33 9.51
N ARG A 241 -3.71 -27.34 8.71
CA ARG A 241 -4.01 -27.43 7.26
C ARG A 241 -5.46 -27.28 6.88
N SER A 242 -6.38 -27.80 7.72
CA SER A 242 -7.83 -27.78 7.47
C SER A 242 -8.52 -26.52 8.01
N GLN A 243 -7.82 -25.72 8.78
CA GLN A 243 -8.36 -24.49 9.37
C GLN A 243 -8.02 -23.27 8.50
N VAL A 244 -8.92 -22.29 8.47
CA VAL A 244 -8.75 -21.07 7.69
C VAL A 244 -7.45 -20.36 8.04
N GLY A 245 -7.09 -20.27 9.33
CA GLY A 245 -5.84 -19.63 9.75
C GLY A 245 -4.60 -20.35 9.22
N GLY A 246 -4.62 -21.69 9.14
CA GLY A 246 -3.54 -22.46 8.52
C GLY A 246 -3.41 -22.19 7.00
N LEU A 247 -4.53 -21.99 6.31
CA LEU A 247 -4.52 -21.60 4.89
C LEU A 247 -3.99 -20.17 4.70
N TYR A 248 -4.31 -19.23 5.60
CA TYR A 248 -3.70 -17.90 5.61
C TYR A 248 -2.19 -17.96 5.88
N ALA A 249 -1.73 -18.83 6.80
CA ALA A 249 -0.30 -19.06 6.99
C ALA A 249 0.38 -19.53 5.69
N ARG A 250 -0.26 -20.45 4.95
CA ARG A 250 0.24 -20.91 3.64
C ARG A 250 0.35 -19.77 2.64
N MET A 251 -0.66 -18.90 2.57
CA MET A 251 -0.65 -17.71 1.72
C MET A 251 0.52 -16.77 2.06
N TRP A 252 0.74 -16.50 3.36
CA TRP A 252 1.85 -15.66 3.82
C TRP A 252 3.22 -16.29 3.57
N GLN A 253 3.33 -17.62 3.64
CA GLN A 253 4.52 -18.32 3.19
C GLN A 253 4.80 -18.04 1.70
N GLY A 254 3.77 -18.12 0.86
CA GLY A 254 3.86 -17.73 -0.55
C GLY A 254 4.31 -16.27 -0.73
N LYS A 255 3.81 -15.35 0.11
CA LYS A 255 4.20 -13.94 0.09
C LYS A 255 5.68 -13.74 0.46
N CYS A 256 6.20 -14.50 1.42
CA CYS A 256 7.63 -14.47 1.73
C CYS A 256 8.49 -14.91 0.52
N PHE A 257 8.08 -15.94 -0.21
CA PHE A 257 8.77 -16.37 -1.43
C PHE A 257 8.69 -15.34 -2.56
N GLU A 258 7.51 -14.71 -2.74
CA GLU A 258 7.33 -13.62 -3.70
C GLU A 258 8.33 -12.49 -3.44
N GLU A 259 8.43 -12.02 -2.19
CA GLU A 259 9.33 -10.93 -1.79
C GLU A 259 10.82 -11.28 -1.95
N GLN A 260 11.17 -12.56 -1.82
CA GLN A 260 12.52 -13.08 -2.09
C GLN A 260 12.80 -13.22 -3.61
N GLY A 261 11.78 -13.05 -4.46
CA GLY A 261 11.89 -13.24 -5.90
C GLY A 261 11.81 -14.71 -6.34
N GLU A 262 11.45 -15.62 -5.43
CA GLU A 262 11.22 -17.06 -5.66
C GLU A 262 9.82 -17.28 -6.28
N LEU A 263 9.57 -16.62 -7.42
CA LEU A 263 8.24 -16.53 -8.03
C LEU A 263 7.61 -17.89 -8.35
N GLY A 264 8.42 -18.90 -8.66
CA GLY A 264 7.91 -20.27 -8.94
C GLY A 264 7.27 -20.89 -7.70
N GLN A 265 7.89 -20.77 -6.53
CA GLN A 265 7.37 -21.29 -5.27
C GLN A 265 6.12 -20.52 -4.83
N ALA A 266 6.15 -19.18 -4.94
CA ALA A 266 5.01 -18.32 -4.64
C ALA A 266 3.78 -18.68 -5.49
N LEU A 267 3.95 -18.79 -6.81
CA LEU A 267 2.89 -19.18 -7.76
C LEU A 267 2.33 -20.57 -7.46
N GLY A 268 3.19 -21.54 -7.12
CA GLY A 268 2.76 -22.89 -6.72
C GLY A 268 1.80 -22.85 -5.52
N ILE A 269 2.14 -22.07 -4.48
CA ILE A 269 1.32 -21.91 -3.28
C ILE A 269 0.00 -21.17 -3.60
N TYR A 270 0.04 -20.10 -4.39
CA TYR A 270 -1.18 -19.36 -4.72
C TYR A 270 -2.13 -20.22 -5.57
N ASN A 271 -1.60 -21.04 -6.49
CA ASN A 271 -2.41 -21.99 -7.27
C ASN A 271 -3.06 -23.07 -6.41
N GLU A 272 -2.31 -23.62 -5.45
CA GLU A 272 -2.83 -24.58 -4.45
C GLU A 272 -4.04 -23.98 -3.72
N LEU A 273 -3.90 -22.74 -3.20
CA LEU A 273 -4.95 -22.08 -2.43
C LEU A 273 -6.14 -21.63 -3.28
N LEU A 274 -5.93 -21.19 -4.51
CA LEU A 274 -7.00 -20.87 -5.46
C LEU A 274 -7.83 -22.11 -5.81
N GLY A 275 -7.21 -23.28 -5.91
CA GLY A 275 -7.86 -24.58 -6.15
C GLY A 275 -8.63 -25.14 -4.93
N HIS A 276 -8.54 -24.52 -3.75
CA HIS A 276 -9.20 -25.02 -2.54
C HIS A 276 -10.73 -25.07 -2.69
N PRO A 277 -11.42 -26.19 -2.36
CA PRO A 277 -12.85 -26.39 -2.64
C PRO A 277 -13.79 -25.55 -1.76
N GLY A 278 -13.32 -24.95 -0.65
CA GLY A 278 -14.12 -24.19 0.30
C GLY A 278 -14.79 -22.97 -0.32
N LYS A 279 -16.03 -22.66 0.13
CA LYS A 279 -16.88 -21.58 -0.40
C LYS A 279 -17.28 -20.54 0.66
N SER A 280 -16.80 -20.66 1.91
CA SER A 280 -17.10 -19.68 2.96
C SER A 280 -16.57 -18.29 2.58
N SER A 281 -17.11 -17.23 3.20
CA SER A 281 -16.66 -15.85 2.98
C SER A 281 -15.15 -15.70 3.26
N ALA A 282 -14.65 -16.35 4.30
CA ALA A 282 -13.24 -16.38 4.66
C ALA A 282 -12.36 -17.02 3.57
N ILE A 283 -12.79 -18.14 3.00
CA ILE A 283 -12.07 -18.80 1.88
C ILE A 283 -12.15 -17.95 0.60
N LYS A 284 -13.28 -17.30 0.35
CA LYS A 284 -13.38 -16.36 -0.77
C LYS A 284 -12.39 -15.19 -0.62
N GLY A 285 -12.32 -14.60 0.59
CA GLY A 285 -11.34 -13.55 0.89
C GLY A 285 -9.89 -14.02 0.74
N LEU A 286 -9.57 -15.23 1.20
CA LEU A 286 -8.26 -15.85 1.00
C LEU A 286 -7.92 -15.98 -0.50
N LYS A 287 -8.85 -16.52 -1.30
CA LYS A 287 -8.66 -16.67 -2.75
C LYS A 287 -8.45 -15.34 -3.47
N ASP A 288 -9.17 -14.30 -3.06
CA ASP A 288 -8.98 -12.97 -3.66
C ASP A 288 -7.58 -12.40 -3.36
N ASN A 289 -7.08 -12.57 -2.13
CA ASN A 289 -5.72 -12.20 -1.79
C ASN A 289 -4.69 -13.02 -2.60
N CYS A 290 -4.90 -14.34 -2.70
CA CYS A 290 -4.03 -15.21 -3.49
C CYS A 290 -4.03 -14.81 -4.98
N LEU A 291 -5.19 -14.46 -5.54
CA LEU A 291 -5.27 -13.97 -6.90
C LEU A 291 -4.48 -12.66 -7.06
N GLN A 292 -4.69 -11.69 -6.19
CA GLN A 292 -3.95 -10.42 -6.25
C GLN A 292 -2.43 -10.66 -6.22
N PHE A 293 -1.94 -11.50 -5.31
CA PHE A 293 -0.51 -11.82 -5.21
C PHE A 293 0.00 -12.61 -6.42
N ARG A 294 -0.81 -13.52 -6.95
CA ARG A 294 -0.49 -14.22 -8.19
C ARG A 294 -0.33 -13.24 -9.37
N LEU A 295 -1.25 -12.28 -9.52
CA LEU A 295 -1.17 -11.26 -10.56
C LEU A 295 0.10 -10.40 -10.44
N ILE A 296 0.54 -10.10 -9.21
CA ILE A 296 1.81 -9.40 -8.96
C ILE A 296 2.99 -10.23 -9.47
N CYS A 297 3.02 -11.54 -9.15
CA CYS A 297 4.07 -12.44 -9.63
C CYS A 297 4.12 -12.55 -11.16
N LEU A 298 2.95 -12.61 -11.82
CA LEU A 298 2.84 -12.70 -13.28
C LEU A 298 3.24 -11.39 -13.96
N ASN A 299 3.00 -10.23 -13.32
CA ASN A 299 3.42 -8.91 -13.79
C ASN A 299 4.92 -8.62 -13.57
N ASP A 300 5.63 -9.44 -12.79
CA ASP A 300 7.06 -9.23 -12.52
C ASP A 300 7.90 -9.29 -13.80
N GLU A 301 8.97 -8.48 -13.83
CA GLU A 301 9.87 -8.38 -15.00
C GLU A 301 10.51 -9.71 -15.41
N LYS A 302 10.60 -10.68 -14.49
CA LYS A 302 11.12 -12.03 -14.78
C LYS A 302 10.09 -12.94 -15.45
N LYS A 303 8.79 -12.63 -15.32
CA LYS A 303 7.68 -13.42 -15.87
C LYS A 303 7.04 -12.76 -17.08
N LYS A 304 6.60 -11.51 -16.96
CA LYS A 304 5.97 -10.70 -18.02
C LYS A 304 4.77 -11.38 -18.70
N ASP A 305 4.01 -12.19 -17.93
CA ASP A 305 2.85 -12.91 -18.46
C ASP A 305 1.60 -12.02 -18.43
N TYR A 306 1.70 -10.85 -19.09
CA TYR A 306 0.69 -9.81 -19.05
C TYR A 306 -0.67 -10.27 -19.58
N GLN A 307 -0.69 -11.14 -20.60
CA GLN A 307 -1.96 -11.62 -21.14
C GLN A 307 -2.71 -12.49 -20.14
N LEU A 308 -2.01 -13.33 -19.38
CA LEU A 308 -2.61 -14.15 -18.33
C LEU A 308 -3.16 -13.28 -17.19
N VAL A 309 -2.41 -12.24 -16.79
CA VAL A 309 -2.89 -11.25 -15.81
C VAL A 309 -4.19 -10.61 -16.27
N ILE A 310 -4.27 -10.16 -17.53
CA ILE A 310 -5.45 -9.53 -18.10
C ILE A 310 -6.63 -10.49 -18.03
N ASN A 311 -6.47 -11.72 -18.51
CA ASN A 311 -7.54 -12.72 -18.55
C ASN A 311 -8.08 -13.02 -17.14
N GLU A 312 -7.20 -13.34 -16.18
CA GLU A 312 -7.60 -13.72 -14.82
C GLU A 312 -8.25 -12.54 -14.06
N ALA A 313 -7.72 -11.32 -14.22
CA ALA A 313 -8.25 -10.14 -13.56
C ALA A 313 -9.62 -9.75 -14.15
N GLU A 314 -9.81 -9.79 -15.47
CA GLU A 314 -11.09 -9.48 -16.13
C GLU A 314 -12.16 -10.52 -15.77
N GLU A 315 -11.81 -11.81 -15.70
CA GLU A 315 -12.72 -12.87 -15.25
C GLU A 315 -13.16 -12.61 -13.81
N TRP A 316 -12.23 -12.34 -12.90
CA TRP A 316 -12.57 -12.04 -11.51
C TRP A 316 -13.48 -10.80 -11.39
N LEU A 317 -13.17 -9.71 -12.10
CA LEU A 317 -13.96 -8.48 -12.09
C LEU A 317 -15.36 -8.69 -12.64
N LYS A 318 -15.53 -9.53 -13.67
CA LYS A 318 -16.82 -9.90 -14.23
C LYS A 318 -17.70 -10.59 -13.18
N ASP A 319 -17.12 -11.55 -12.46
CA ASP A 319 -17.86 -12.39 -11.50
C ASP A 319 -18.04 -11.72 -10.13
N ASN A 320 -17.23 -10.71 -9.82
CA ASN A 320 -17.18 -10.06 -8.50
C ASN A 320 -17.41 -8.54 -8.55
N ARG A 321 -18.34 -8.04 -9.39
CA ARG A 321 -18.59 -6.60 -9.56
C ARG A 321 -18.84 -5.84 -8.27
N SER A 322 -19.59 -6.43 -7.33
CA SER A 322 -19.87 -5.82 -6.02
C SER A 322 -18.62 -5.65 -5.15
N ARG A 323 -17.60 -6.46 -5.37
CA ARG A 323 -16.35 -6.48 -4.61
C ARG A 323 -15.20 -5.70 -5.28
N SER A 324 -15.39 -5.22 -6.51
CA SER A 324 -14.38 -4.44 -7.24
C SER A 324 -13.94 -3.18 -6.49
N ARG A 325 -14.83 -2.61 -5.64
CA ARG A 325 -14.56 -1.41 -4.84
C ARG A 325 -13.84 -1.69 -3.52
N THR A 326 -13.70 -2.94 -3.12
CA THR A 326 -12.90 -3.30 -1.93
C THR A 326 -11.41 -3.03 -2.18
N ALA A 327 -10.61 -2.94 -1.11
CA ALA A 327 -9.16 -2.75 -1.22
C ALA A 327 -8.49 -3.83 -2.10
N ILE A 328 -8.94 -5.09 -1.99
CA ILE A 328 -8.44 -6.20 -2.81
C ILE A 328 -8.88 -6.04 -4.27
N GLY A 329 -10.16 -5.71 -4.51
CA GLY A 329 -10.67 -5.46 -5.86
C GLY A 329 -9.96 -4.31 -6.57
N GLN A 330 -9.65 -3.23 -5.85
CA GLN A 330 -8.81 -2.15 -6.35
C GLN A 330 -7.38 -2.63 -6.67
N GLY A 331 -6.81 -3.52 -5.84
CA GLY A 331 -5.51 -4.13 -6.08
C GLY A 331 -5.49 -4.99 -7.33
N ILE A 332 -6.51 -5.83 -7.55
CA ILE A 332 -6.66 -6.65 -8.76
C ILE A 332 -6.82 -5.74 -10.00
N THR A 333 -7.66 -4.70 -9.92
CA THR A 333 -7.84 -3.74 -11.01
C THR A 333 -6.55 -2.95 -11.30
N TRP A 334 -5.77 -2.64 -10.27
CA TRP A 334 -4.46 -2.02 -10.41
C TRP A 334 -3.47 -2.92 -11.17
N GLU A 335 -3.39 -4.20 -10.82
CA GLU A 335 -2.54 -5.15 -11.52
C GLU A 335 -2.98 -5.36 -12.98
N LEU A 336 -4.29 -5.36 -13.25
CA LEU A 336 -4.85 -5.36 -14.61
C LEU A 336 -4.38 -4.13 -15.40
N ALA A 337 -4.50 -2.92 -14.83
CA ALA A 337 -4.06 -1.69 -15.50
C ALA A 337 -2.56 -1.72 -15.80
N ARG A 338 -1.73 -2.23 -14.88
CA ARG A 338 -0.29 -2.39 -15.05
C ARG A 338 0.05 -3.36 -16.19
N ALA A 339 -0.62 -4.51 -16.24
CA ALA A 339 -0.42 -5.50 -17.29
C ALA A 339 -0.79 -4.94 -18.67
N GLN A 340 -1.93 -4.25 -18.76
CA GLN A 340 -2.39 -3.62 -20.00
C GLN A 340 -1.42 -2.54 -20.47
N GLU A 341 -0.92 -1.66 -19.58
CA GLU A 341 0.09 -0.66 -19.93
C GLU A 341 1.39 -1.32 -20.41
N ALA A 342 1.85 -2.35 -19.68
CA ALA A 342 3.07 -3.08 -20.03
C ALA A 342 2.95 -3.80 -21.38
N LEU A 343 1.80 -4.46 -21.63
CA LEU A 343 1.51 -5.13 -22.90
C LEU A 343 1.49 -4.14 -24.06
N ALA A 344 0.82 -3.00 -23.90
CA ALA A 344 0.77 -1.95 -24.92
C ALA A 344 2.17 -1.38 -25.25
N ASN A 345 3.10 -1.44 -24.29
CA ASN A 345 4.46 -0.94 -24.46
C ASN A 345 5.45 -1.98 -25.03
N GLN A 346 5.02 -3.22 -25.26
CA GLN A 346 5.87 -4.22 -25.92
C GLN A 346 6.07 -3.86 -27.39
N GLU A 347 7.29 -4.03 -27.89
CA GLU A 347 7.62 -3.81 -29.30
C GLU A 347 6.81 -4.70 -30.26
N SER A 348 6.42 -5.89 -29.78
CA SER A 348 5.59 -6.85 -30.52
C SER A 348 4.12 -6.41 -30.69
N THR A 349 3.65 -5.43 -29.93
CA THR A 349 2.24 -4.98 -29.96
C THR A 349 2.02 -4.05 -31.16
N LYS A 350 1.07 -4.41 -32.04
CA LYS A 350 0.72 -3.60 -33.21
C LYS A 350 0.20 -2.22 -32.79
N LYS A 351 0.56 -1.18 -33.54
CA LYS A 351 0.22 0.22 -33.21
C LYS A 351 -1.28 0.45 -33.01
N GLY A 352 -2.15 -0.21 -33.81
CA GLY A 352 -3.61 -0.10 -33.64
C GLY A 352 -4.13 -0.74 -32.35
N ASP A 353 -3.49 -1.81 -31.88
CA ASP A 353 -3.80 -2.46 -30.61
C ASP A 353 -3.26 -1.69 -29.41
N GLN A 354 -2.12 -1.01 -29.56
CA GLN A 354 -1.52 -0.19 -28.49
C GLN A 354 -2.50 0.84 -27.96
N ASP A 355 -3.11 1.65 -28.83
CA ASP A 355 -4.05 2.69 -28.42
C ASP A 355 -5.30 2.10 -27.75
N ARG A 356 -5.82 0.98 -28.26
CA ARG A 356 -6.95 0.28 -27.65
C ARG A 356 -6.62 -0.21 -26.25
N ILE A 357 -5.48 -0.88 -26.08
CA ILE A 357 -5.04 -1.44 -24.79
C ILE A 357 -4.73 -0.30 -23.80
N LEU A 358 -4.09 0.80 -24.26
CA LEU A 358 -3.82 1.96 -23.41
C LEU A 358 -5.11 2.62 -22.91
N ARG A 359 -6.16 2.70 -23.74
CA ARG A 359 -7.47 3.22 -23.31
C ARG A 359 -8.13 2.31 -22.26
N GLN A 360 -7.98 1.01 -22.37
CA GLN A 360 -8.44 0.06 -21.33
C GLN A 360 -7.65 0.24 -20.03
N ALA A 361 -6.32 0.32 -20.09
CA ALA A 361 -5.47 0.60 -18.94
C ALA A 361 -5.85 1.94 -18.26
N LEU A 362 -6.10 2.99 -19.07
CA LEU A 362 -6.55 4.30 -18.60
C LEU A 362 -7.89 4.21 -17.84
N ALA A 363 -8.86 3.48 -18.38
CA ALA A 363 -10.16 3.31 -17.72
C ALA A 363 -10.01 2.61 -16.36
N ASN A 364 -9.21 1.54 -16.29
CA ASN A 364 -8.94 0.82 -15.05
C ASN A 364 -8.15 1.67 -14.05
N ALA A 365 -7.13 2.41 -14.49
CA ALA A 365 -6.38 3.34 -13.64
C ALA A 365 -7.28 4.47 -13.10
N ARG A 366 -8.17 5.03 -13.91
CA ARG A 366 -9.17 6.03 -13.46
C ARG A 366 -10.13 5.45 -12.42
N PHE A 367 -10.58 4.22 -12.62
CA PHE A 367 -11.43 3.55 -11.64
C PHE A 367 -10.73 3.46 -10.29
N VAL A 368 -9.48 2.97 -10.26
CA VAL A 368 -8.68 2.87 -9.00
C VAL A 368 -8.44 4.25 -8.38
N ASN A 369 -8.11 5.26 -9.19
CA ASN A 369 -7.87 6.63 -8.73
C ASN A 369 -9.08 7.28 -8.05
N ALA A 370 -10.30 6.84 -8.37
CA ALA A 370 -11.53 7.37 -7.79
C ALA A 370 -11.70 7.02 -6.30
N PHE A 371 -10.94 6.05 -5.78
CA PHE A 371 -11.03 5.61 -4.40
C PHE A 371 -9.82 6.07 -3.57
N ARG A 372 -10.07 6.44 -2.30
CA ARG A 372 -9.01 6.69 -1.33
C ARG A 372 -8.32 5.35 -0.98
N GLY A 373 -7.02 5.37 -0.81
CA GLY A 373 -6.23 4.20 -0.43
C GLY A 373 -4.89 4.13 -1.16
N LYS A 374 -4.12 3.10 -0.88
CA LYS A 374 -2.70 2.95 -1.27
C LYS A 374 -2.42 2.99 -2.78
N TYR A 375 -3.42 2.74 -3.62
CA TYR A 375 -3.24 2.75 -5.08
C TYR A 375 -3.59 4.08 -5.73
N ARG A 376 -4.16 5.04 -4.99
CA ARG A 376 -4.64 6.31 -5.54
C ARG A 376 -3.55 7.11 -6.24
N ASP A 377 -2.43 7.35 -5.55
CA ASP A 377 -1.36 8.20 -6.09
C ASP A 377 -0.67 7.55 -7.29
N VAL A 378 -0.38 6.24 -7.20
CA VAL A 378 0.25 5.51 -8.30
C VAL A 378 -0.67 5.39 -9.51
N SER A 379 -1.99 5.26 -9.31
CA SER A 379 -2.96 5.23 -10.40
C SER A 379 -3.15 6.61 -11.03
N ARG A 380 -3.13 7.69 -10.24
CA ARG A 380 -3.14 9.07 -10.74
C ARG A 380 -1.95 9.34 -11.65
N LEU A 381 -0.75 8.95 -11.23
CA LEU A 381 0.46 9.07 -12.05
C LEU A 381 0.35 8.25 -13.35
N MET A 382 -0.21 7.04 -13.28
CA MET A 382 -0.47 6.22 -14.46
C MET A 382 -1.47 6.88 -15.41
N VAL A 383 -2.57 7.45 -14.90
CA VAL A 383 -3.57 8.20 -15.69
C VAL A 383 -2.90 9.34 -16.45
N GLY A 384 -2.07 10.16 -15.77
CA GLY A 384 -1.31 11.25 -16.41
C GLY A 384 -0.40 10.73 -17.51
N ARG A 385 0.38 9.69 -17.24
CA ARG A 385 1.35 9.09 -18.17
C ARG A 385 0.67 8.49 -19.41
N ILE A 386 -0.42 7.73 -19.22
CA ILE A 386 -1.14 7.12 -20.35
C ILE A 386 -1.85 8.18 -21.18
N ASN A 387 -2.49 9.20 -20.56
CA ASN A 387 -3.08 10.31 -21.28
C ASN A 387 -2.04 11.04 -22.14
N ALA A 388 -0.89 11.36 -21.56
CA ALA A 388 0.22 11.99 -22.28
C ALA A 388 0.66 11.16 -23.50
N LYS A 389 0.71 9.84 -23.37
CA LYS A 389 1.09 8.93 -24.45
C LYS A 389 0.06 8.88 -25.58
N ILE A 390 -1.24 8.77 -25.24
CA ILE A 390 -2.33 8.79 -26.20
C ILE A 390 -2.37 10.15 -26.92
N GLN A 391 -2.21 11.27 -26.21
CA GLN A 391 -2.20 12.63 -26.80
C GLN A 391 -0.94 12.89 -27.61
N GLY A 392 0.23 12.44 -27.16
CA GLY A 392 1.47 12.53 -27.91
C GLY A 392 1.39 11.81 -29.26
N ASN A 393 0.67 10.71 -29.33
CA ASN A 393 0.34 10.02 -30.58
C ASN A 393 -0.62 10.81 -31.46
N SER A 394 -1.39 11.74 -30.88
CA SER A 394 -2.37 12.59 -31.57
C SER A 394 -1.84 13.99 -31.92
N GLY A 395 -0.63 14.36 -31.49
CA GLY A 395 0.06 15.62 -31.80
C GLY A 395 -0.54 16.88 -31.16
N GLY A 396 -1.39 16.76 -30.14
CA GLY A 396 -2.04 17.88 -29.43
C GLY A 396 -1.36 18.25 -28.11
N ASP A 397 -1.51 19.52 -27.67
CA ASP A 397 -1.08 19.97 -26.35
C ASP A 397 -1.92 19.34 -25.23
N PRO A 398 -1.30 19.02 -24.07
CA PRO A 398 -2.01 18.57 -22.89
C PRO A 398 -3.10 19.57 -22.45
N GLN A 399 -4.27 19.06 -22.06
CA GLN A 399 -5.42 19.87 -21.68
C GLN A 399 -5.68 19.93 -20.17
N ASP A 400 -4.92 19.18 -19.35
CA ASP A 400 -4.99 19.18 -17.90
C ASP A 400 -3.59 19.07 -17.28
N PHE A 401 -3.48 19.50 -16.01
CA PHE A 401 -2.21 19.49 -15.25
C PHE A 401 -1.61 18.08 -15.17
N ALA A 402 -2.41 17.08 -14.79
CA ALA A 402 -1.91 15.73 -14.54
C ALA A 402 -1.30 15.10 -15.81
N THR A 403 -1.94 15.33 -16.97
CA THR A 403 -1.44 14.88 -18.27
C THR A 403 -0.14 15.60 -18.65
N ALA A 404 -0.09 16.93 -18.53
CA ALA A 404 1.12 17.72 -18.85
C ALA A 404 2.28 17.37 -17.90
N TYR A 405 2.00 17.24 -16.62
CA TYR A 405 2.98 16.85 -15.60
C TYR A 405 3.52 15.43 -15.83
N GLY A 406 2.63 14.44 -16.07
CA GLY A 406 3.03 13.07 -16.36
C GLY A 406 3.93 12.99 -17.63
N LEU A 407 3.58 13.73 -18.68
CA LEU A 407 4.43 13.82 -19.89
C LEU A 407 5.78 14.46 -19.57
N GLY A 408 5.80 15.53 -18.80
CA GLY A 408 7.03 16.17 -18.34
C GLY A 408 7.95 15.23 -17.55
N GLN A 409 7.39 14.43 -16.65
CA GLN A 409 8.13 13.42 -15.89
C GLN A 409 8.75 12.33 -16.80
N ASP A 410 7.96 11.78 -17.74
CA ASP A 410 8.43 10.74 -18.65
C ASP A 410 9.53 11.27 -19.57
N ARG A 411 9.39 12.47 -20.08
CA ARG A 411 10.42 13.13 -20.89
C ARG A 411 11.68 13.42 -20.08
N ASN A 412 11.55 13.83 -18.81
CA ASN A 412 12.72 14.03 -17.94
C ASN A 412 13.52 12.72 -17.73
N LYS A 413 12.85 11.57 -17.57
CA LYS A 413 13.51 10.25 -17.51
C LYS A 413 14.24 9.93 -18.82
N GLN A 414 13.62 10.20 -19.97
CA GLN A 414 14.22 9.98 -21.29
C GLN A 414 15.43 10.89 -21.56
N THR A 415 15.48 12.07 -20.94
CA THR A 415 16.64 12.99 -21.03
C THR A 415 17.95 12.31 -20.60
N LYS A 416 17.90 11.40 -19.61
CA LYS A 416 19.07 10.62 -19.18
C LYS A 416 19.58 9.74 -20.32
N THR A 417 18.71 9.01 -20.98
CA THR A 417 19.07 8.14 -22.12
C THR A 417 19.70 8.93 -23.28
N LEU A 418 19.15 10.13 -23.55
CA LEU A 418 19.71 11.00 -24.59
C LEU A 418 21.09 11.58 -24.21
N LYS A 419 21.31 11.90 -22.92
CA LYS A 419 22.61 12.27 -22.40
C LYS A 419 23.63 11.13 -22.53
N ASP A 420 23.23 9.91 -22.20
CA ASP A 420 24.07 8.72 -22.34
C ASP A 420 24.44 8.47 -23.82
N LYS A 421 23.46 8.65 -24.74
CA LYS A 421 23.71 8.61 -26.19
C LYS A 421 24.72 9.67 -26.67
N LEU A 422 24.60 10.89 -26.16
CA LEU A 422 25.57 11.97 -26.45
C LEU A 422 26.96 11.62 -25.92
N ALA A 423 27.05 11.09 -24.70
CA ALA A 423 28.34 10.68 -24.12
C ALA A 423 28.99 9.51 -24.89
N ALA A 424 28.18 8.60 -25.43
CA ALA A 424 28.65 7.44 -26.21
C ALA A 424 29.04 7.79 -27.67
N ALA A 425 28.69 8.98 -28.18
CA ALA A 425 28.96 9.39 -29.54
C ALA A 425 30.47 9.56 -29.79
N LYS A 426 31.00 8.83 -30.78
CA LYS A 426 32.45 8.73 -31.06
C LYS A 426 32.98 9.80 -32.03
N THR A 427 32.13 10.22 -32.99
CA THR A 427 32.56 11.20 -34.00
C THR A 427 32.07 12.61 -33.68
N PRO A 428 32.77 13.69 -34.10
CA PRO A 428 32.30 15.06 -33.94
C PRO A 428 30.92 15.31 -34.59
N ALA A 429 30.64 14.66 -35.71
CA ALA A 429 29.35 14.75 -36.39
C ALA A 429 28.22 14.11 -35.58
N ASP A 430 28.45 12.92 -35.01
CA ASP A 430 27.48 12.23 -34.14
C ASP A 430 27.24 13.00 -32.85
N LYS A 431 28.29 13.57 -32.25
CA LYS A 431 28.15 14.43 -31.05
C LYS A 431 27.28 15.64 -31.34
N LYS A 432 27.53 16.33 -32.45
CA LYS A 432 26.74 17.51 -32.88
C LYS A 432 25.27 17.11 -33.10
N LYS A 433 25.02 16.00 -33.78
CA LYS A 433 23.68 15.48 -34.01
C LYS A 433 22.93 15.12 -32.71
N ALA A 434 23.62 14.38 -31.82
CA ALA A 434 23.06 14.00 -30.51
C ALA A 434 22.82 15.22 -29.61
N GLN A 435 23.70 16.24 -29.66
CA GLN A 435 23.52 17.49 -28.92
C GLN A 435 22.28 18.26 -29.39
N VAL A 436 22.09 18.38 -30.70
CA VAL A 436 20.91 19.05 -31.27
C VAL A 436 19.62 18.30 -30.87
N GLU A 437 19.63 16.98 -31.00
CA GLU A 437 18.49 16.12 -30.59
C GLU A 437 18.16 16.31 -29.11
N LEU A 438 19.14 16.27 -28.23
CA LEU A 438 18.99 16.48 -26.79
C LEU A 438 18.44 17.89 -26.49
N THR A 439 18.99 18.93 -27.10
CA THR A 439 18.55 20.31 -26.88
C THR A 439 17.11 20.52 -27.32
N GLN A 440 16.71 20.05 -28.50
CA GLN A 440 15.32 20.12 -28.99
C GLN A 440 14.37 19.35 -28.08
N PHE A 441 14.79 18.17 -27.60
CA PHE A 441 14.00 17.37 -26.69
C PHE A 441 13.80 18.07 -25.34
N MET A 442 14.83 18.73 -24.79
CA MET A 442 14.74 19.48 -23.54
C MET A 442 13.91 20.76 -23.67
N GLU A 443 14.00 21.49 -24.80
CA GLU A 443 13.14 22.66 -25.05
C GLU A 443 11.68 22.28 -25.09
N GLU A 444 11.32 21.18 -25.75
CA GLU A 444 9.98 20.67 -25.78
C GLU A 444 9.52 20.18 -24.39
N THR A 445 10.41 19.58 -23.60
CA THR A 445 10.15 19.22 -22.20
C THR A 445 9.84 20.45 -21.34
N ALA A 446 10.62 21.50 -21.49
CA ALA A 446 10.38 22.78 -20.82
C ALA A 446 9.02 23.40 -21.23
N ARG A 447 8.66 23.31 -22.53
CA ARG A 447 7.36 23.79 -23.04
C ARG A 447 6.20 23.06 -22.36
N ILE A 448 6.26 21.73 -22.28
CA ILE A 448 5.23 20.88 -21.66
C ILE A 448 5.10 21.17 -20.17
N LEU A 449 6.22 21.28 -19.45
CA LEU A 449 6.19 21.62 -18.02
C LEU A 449 5.64 23.02 -17.76
N ARG A 450 5.89 24.00 -18.65
CA ARG A 450 5.23 25.32 -18.57
C ARG A 450 3.72 25.22 -18.77
N ILE A 451 3.26 24.36 -19.69
CA ILE A 451 1.83 24.09 -19.88
C ILE A 451 1.25 23.48 -18.59
N ALA A 452 1.95 22.52 -17.95
CA ALA A 452 1.51 21.98 -16.67
C ALA A 452 1.31 23.08 -15.63
N LEU A 453 2.32 23.95 -15.42
CA LEU A 453 2.21 25.05 -14.46
C LEU A 453 1.06 26.03 -14.79
N LYS A 454 0.78 26.24 -16.06
CA LYS A 454 -0.34 27.11 -16.51
C LYS A 454 -1.72 26.47 -16.27
N LEU A 455 -1.81 25.14 -16.34
CA LEU A 455 -3.05 24.38 -16.15
C LEU A 455 -3.32 24.00 -14.68
N ALA A 456 -2.38 24.33 -13.78
CA ALA A 456 -2.56 24.12 -12.34
C ALA A 456 -3.71 24.98 -11.80
N ASP A 457 -4.53 24.41 -10.94
CA ASP A 457 -5.67 25.04 -10.28
C ASP A 457 -5.63 24.79 -8.75
N ASN A 458 -6.65 25.23 -8.04
CA ASN A 458 -6.77 25.06 -6.58
C ASN A 458 -6.98 23.61 -6.12
N LYS A 459 -7.18 22.65 -7.04
CA LYS A 459 -7.31 21.22 -6.79
C LYS A 459 -5.99 20.47 -7.08
N THR A 460 -5.03 21.16 -7.68
CA THR A 460 -3.72 20.59 -8.00
C THR A 460 -2.96 20.31 -6.70
N ASP A 461 -2.44 19.09 -6.57
CA ASP A 461 -1.63 18.71 -5.41
C ASP A 461 -0.39 19.62 -5.31
N PRO A 462 -0.19 20.34 -4.19
CA PRO A 462 0.97 21.23 -4.02
C PRO A 462 2.33 20.52 -4.20
N LYS A 463 2.43 19.25 -3.80
CA LYS A 463 3.66 18.45 -4.00
C LYS A 463 3.96 18.21 -5.47
N GLU A 464 2.93 17.88 -6.26
CA GLU A 464 3.09 17.70 -7.71
C GLU A 464 3.40 19.01 -8.42
N LEU A 465 2.79 20.09 -7.96
CA LEU A 465 3.03 21.42 -8.50
C LEU A 465 4.48 21.86 -8.26
N ASP A 466 5.00 21.68 -7.05
CA ASP A 466 6.40 22.01 -6.73
C ASP A 466 7.38 21.04 -7.41
N HIS A 467 7.02 19.76 -7.55
CA HIS A 467 7.83 18.84 -8.35
C HIS A 467 7.86 19.21 -9.85
N ALA A 468 6.75 19.69 -10.42
CA ALA A 468 6.74 20.21 -11.80
C ALA A 468 7.65 21.44 -11.94
N ARG A 469 7.65 22.35 -10.96
CA ARG A 469 8.58 23.51 -10.89
C ARG A 469 10.04 23.05 -10.81
N PHE A 470 10.32 22.08 -9.95
CA PHE A 470 11.66 21.50 -9.82
C PHE A 470 12.14 20.85 -11.11
N LEU A 471 11.32 20.04 -11.79
CA LEU A 471 11.67 19.44 -13.08
C LEU A 471 11.91 20.49 -14.16
N LEU A 472 11.13 21.55 -14.17
CA LEU A 472 11.32 22.66 -15.12
C LEU A 472 12.63 23.41 -14.84
N SER A 473 12.93 23.68 -13.56
CA SER A 473 14.20 24.33 -13.21
C SER A 473 15.40 23.46 -13.56
N TYR A 474 15.34 22.15 -13.32
CA TYR A 474 16.38 21.22 -13.75
C TYR A 474 16.54 21.17 -15.28
N THR A 475 15.44 21.25 -16.02
CA THR A 475 15.47 21.34 -17.49
C THR A 475 16.12 22.64 -17.95
N TYR A 476 15.80 23.77 -17.31
CA TYR A 476 16.44 25.08 -17.59
C TYR A 476 17.94 25.06 -17.29
N TYR A 477 18.36 24.44 -16.19
CA TYR A 477 19.80 24.27 -15.89
C TYR A 477 20.55 23.59 -17.04
N ASN A 478 19.99 22.50 -17.57
CA ASN A 478 20.59 21.76 -18.68
C ASN A 478 20.54 22.53 -20.02
N LEU A 479 19.58 23.43 -20.19
CA LEU A 479 19.47 24.33 -21.35
C LEU A 479 20.31 25.60 -21.20
N ARG A 480 21.09 25.78 -20.13
CA ARG A 480 21.84 26.99 -19.78
C ARG A 480 20.96 28.24 -19.65
N ARG A 481 19.71 28.06 -19.29
CA ARG A 481 18.78 29.13 -18.91
C ARG A 481 18.91 29.39 -17.40
N SER A 482 20.06 29.93 -17.03
CA SER A 482 20.59 29.90 -15.68
C SER A 482 19.76 30.72 -14.69
N TYR A 483 19.27 31.90 -15.10
CA TYR A 483 18.44 32.75 -14.24
C TYR A 483 17.06 32.13 -14.00
N GLU A 484 16.40 31.61 -15.04
CA GLU A 484 15.12 30.95 -14.91
C GLU A 484 15.22 29.67 -14.04
N CYS A 485 16.32 28.94 -14.19
CA CYS A 485 16.62 27.81 -13.31
C CYS A 485 16.72 28.27 -11.85
N ALA A 486 17.56 29.27 -11.58
CA ALA A 486 17.86 29.71 -10.22
C ALA A 486 16.62 30.27 -9.51
N ILE A 487 15.84 31.13 -10.17
CA ILE A 487 14.63 31.73 -9.60
C ILE A 487 13.56 30.66 -9.28
N LEU A 488 13.35 29.73 -10.21
CA LEU A 488 12.32 28.71 -10.03
C LEU A 488 12.72 27.68 -8.98
N ALA A 489 13.99 27.28 -8.94
CA ALA A 489 14.53 26.39 -7.92
C ALA A 489 14.54 27.04 -6.54
N GLU A 490 14.89 28.33 -6.43
CA GLU A 490 14.83 29.08 -5.17
C GLU A 490 13.39 29.18 -4.63
N PHE A 491 12.40 29.33 -5.52
CA PHE A 491 10.99 29.31 -5.12
C PHE A 491 10.62 27.98 -4.46
N VAL A 492 10.99 26.85 -5.06
CA VAL A 492 10.74 25.50 -4.50
C VAL A 492 11.52 25.29 -3.20
N ALA A 493 12.77 25.78 -3.12
CA ALA A 493 13.59 25.66 -1.92
C ALA A 493 13.00 26.40 -0.70
N LYS A 494 12.25 27.47 -0.94
CA LYS A 494 11.57 28.26 0.11
C LYS A 494 10.18 27.76 0.47
N SER A 495 9.65 26.78 -0.26
CA SER A 495 8.38 26.14 0.08
C SER A 495 8.57 25.28 1.34
N ASP A 496 7.48 25.11 2.13
CA ASP A 496 7.48 24.20 3.29
C ASP A 496 7.78 22.75 2.80
N ASP A 497 8.74 22.08 3.43
CA ASP A 497 9.11 20.69 3.14
C ASP A 497 7.93 19.72 3.22
N LYS A 498 6.95 20.00 4.09
CA LYS A 498 5.71 19.24 4.15
C LYS A 498 4.85 19.41 2.89
N VAL A 499 4.95 20.56 2.25
CA VAL A 499 4.20 20.90 1.04
C VAL A 499 4.90 20.42 -0.20
N ASN A 500 6.22 20.59 -0.30
CA ASN A 500 7.00 20.23 -1.50
C ASN A 500 7.53 18.79 -1.51
N GLY A 501 7.22 17.98 -0.50
CA GLY A 501 7.65 16.59 -0.43
C GLY A 501 9.15 16.42 -0.12
N GLY A 502 9.76 17.36 0.61
CA GLY A 502 11.16 17.29 1.04
C GLY A 502 12.17 17.66 -0.04
N MET A 503 11.77 18.38 -1.09
CA MET A 503 12.63 18.78 -2.19
C MET A 503 13.43 20.08 -1.92
N SER A 504 13.21 20.75 -0.77
CA SER A 504 13.83 22.05 -0.47
C SER A 504 15.34 22.03 -0.59
N LEU A 505 16.01 20.99 -0.10
CA LEU A 505 17.46 20.89 -0.14
C LEU A 505 17.99 20.73 -1.59
N ASP A 506 17.41 19.84 -2.37
CA ASP A 506 17.79 19.60 -3.76
C ASP A 506 17.51 20.84 -4.62
N ALA A 507 16.40 21.52 -4.36
CA ALA A 507 16.05 22.77 -5.03
C ALA A 507 17.01 23.90 -4.64
N ALA A 508 17.45 23.98 -3.39
CA ALA A 508 18.46 24.96 -2.95
C ALA A 508 19.81 24.74 -3.65
N TYR A 509 20.26 23.49 -3.74
CA TYR A 509 21.48 23.16 -4.51
C TYR A 509 21.34 23.52 -5.99
N LEU A 510 20.19 23.25 -6.59
CA LEU A 510 19.93 23.58 -7.99
C LEU A 510 19.88 25.11 -8.21
N ALA A 511 19.32 25.87 -7.27
CA ALA A 511 19.31 27.33 -7.30
C ALA A 511 20.73 27.90 -7.25
N LEU A 512 21.55 27.42 -6.31
CA LEU A 512 22.97 27.81 -6.20
C LEU A 512 23.74 27.48 -7.48
N ALA A 513 23.54 26.27 -8.04
CA ALA A 513 24.16 25.87 -9.29
C ALA A 513 23.74 26.78 -10.46
N GLY A 514 22.47 27.18 -10.52
CA GLY A 514 21.94 28.11 -11.50
C GLY A 514 22.57 29.50 -11.38
N TYR A 515 22.64 30.07 -10.16
CA TYR A 515 23.30 31.36 -9.95
C TYR A 515 24.79 31.32 -10.27
N LEU A 516 25.49 30.26 -9.89
CA LEU A 516 26.90 30.08 -10.22
C LEU A 516 27.12 29.97 -11.74
N GLN A 517 26.27 29.25 -12.45
CA GLN A 517 26.31 29.15 -13.90
C GLN A 517 26.05 30.52 -14.55
N ALA A 518 25.06 31.28 -14.06
CA ALA A 518 24.77 32.63 -14.54
C ALA A 518 25.96 33.58 -14.32
N TYR A 519 26.61 33.52 -13.16
CA TYR A 519 27.82 34.32 -12.86
C TYR A 519 28.96 33.97 -13.79
N ASN A 520 29.22 32.68 -14.04
CA ASN A 520 30.30 32.22 -14.91
C ASN A 520 30.08 32.57 -16.40
N ASP A 521 28.82 32.60 -16.83
CA ASP A 521 28.42 32.91 -18.21
C ASP A 521 28.26 34.43 -18.46
N SER A 522 28.34 35.28 -17.40
CA SER A 522 28.25 36.73 -17.52
C SER A 522 29.56 37.30 -18.11
N PRO A 523 29.48 38.25 -19.05
CA PRO A 523 30.69 38.92 -19.57
C PRO A 523 31.41 39.62 -18.40
N LYS A 524 32.70 39.35 -18.28
CA LYS A 524 33.58 40.03 -17.32
C LYS A 524 33.83 41.46 -17.75
#